data_6364b39a02d2e2ca48fe457a397c681f
#
_entry.id   6364b39a02d2e2ca48fe457a397c681f
#
_cell.length_a   1.000
_cell.length_b   1.000
_cell.length_c   1.000
_cell.angle_alpha   90.00
_cell.angle_beta   90.00
_cell.angle_gamma   90.00
#
_symmetry.space_group_name_H-M   'P 1'
#
loop_
_entity.id
_entity.type
_entity.pdbx_description
1 polymer ?
#
loop_
_entity_poly.entity_id
_entity_poly.type
_entity_poly.pdbx_seq_one_letter_code
_entity_poly.pdbx_strand_id
1 'polypeptide(L)'
;MRILVLSDSHRDKISLMMAVKLHREADVVVFLDGEEDFQCEKMSSLLSLKEVHSVRGNCDFYSSLPSEETFACGGKTVFILHGHTRGVKHGAEELLRAAKEKCADIVLYGHTHIPKSEYIDNMYVMCPGSIRDGSYGIVDITDNGILCYTADLSREL
;
A
#
# COMPACT_ATOMS: atom_id res chain seq x y z
N MET A 1 -14.62 -6.22 -1.05
CA MET A 1 -13.56 -5.66 -0.16
C MET A 1 -12.71 -4.69 -0.97
N ARG A 2 -12.56 -3.46 -0.47
CA ARG A 2 -11.69 -2.43 -1.07
C ARG A 2 -10.50 -2.13 -0.18
N ILE A 3 -9.30 -2.13 -0.74
CA ILE A 3 -8.06 -1.75 -0.08
C ILE A 3 -7.57 -0.43 -0.68
N LEU A 4 -7.36 0.58 0.16
CA LEU A 4 -6.64 1.81 -0.19
C LEU A 4 -5.17 1.61 0.16
N VAL A 5 -4.27 1.88 -0.80
CA VAL A 5 -2.83 1.66 -0.65
C VAL A 5 -2.07 2.98 -0.75
N LEU A 6 -1.33 3.32 0.28
CA LEU A 6 -0.60 4.57 0.44
C LEU A 6 0.89 4.29 0.72
N SER A 7 1.76 5.05 0.09
CA SER A 7 3.21 4.96 0.26
C SER A 7 3.91 6.30 0.04
N ASP A 8 5.13 6.40 0.54
CA ASP A 8 6.07 7.48 0.24
C ASP A 8 5.47 8.87 0.54
N SER A 9 4.95 9.03 1.76
CA SER A 9 4.28 10.25 2.24
C SER A 9 5.26 11.43 2.46
N HIS A 10 6.50 11.13 2.83
CA HIS A 10 7.54 12.14 3.06
C HIS A 10 7.05 13.36 3.85
N ARG A 11 6.32 13.12 4.95
CA ARG A 11 5.71 14.12 5.86
C ARG A 11 4.51 14.89 5.28
N ASP A 12 3.98 14.51 4.14
CA ASP A 12 2.75 15.09 3.61
C ASP A 12 1.50 14.45 4.22
N LYS A 13 1.20 14.83 5.47
CA LYS A 13 0.01 14.37 6.19
C LYS A 13 -1.29 14.85 5.54
N ILE A 14 -1.25 15.93 4.77
CA ILE A 14 -2.45 16.50 4.14
C ILE A 14 -2.92 15.56 3.02
N SER A 15 -2.02 15.20 2.11
CA SER A 15 -2.35 14.27 1.01
C SER A 15 -2.78 12.89 1.53
N LEU A 16 -2.12 12.36 2.59
CA LEU A 16 -2.56 11.15 3.28
C LEU A 16 -4.01 11.26 3.76
N MET A 17 -4.34 12.31 4.51
CA MET A 17 -5.70 12.50 5.02
C MET A 17 -6.73 12.73 3.91
N MET A 18 -6.34 13.39 2.83
CA MET A 18 -7.22 13.58 1.66
C MET A 18 -7.56 12.24 1.02
N ALA A 19 -6.58 11.38 0.77
CA ALA A 19 -6.80 10.05 0.20
C ALA A 19 -7.73 9.20 1.06
N VAL A 20 -7.51 9.15 2.39
CA VAL A 20 -8.37 8.41 3.32
C VAL A 20 -9.79 8.97 3.38
N LYS A 21 -9.96 10.29 3.30
CA LYS A 21 -11.29 10.94 3.26
C LYS A 21 -12.01 10.70 1.95
N LEU A 22 -11.29 10.68 0.83
CA LEU A 22 -11.84 10.43 -0.50
C LEU A 22 -12.36 8.99 -0.60
N HIS A 23 -11.63 8.04 -0.02
CA HIS A 23 -11.96 6.61 -0.02
C HIS A 23 -12.49 6.12 1.35
N ARG A 24 -13.50 6.85 1.88
CA ARG A 24 -14.11 6.45 3.16
C ARG A 24 -14.81 5.09 3.11
N GLU A 25 -15.16 4.60 1.91
CA GLU A 25 -15.74 3.29 1.66
C GLU A 25 -14.70 2.16 1.66
N ALA A 26 -13.40 2.46 1.71
CA ALA A 26 -12.37 1.42 1.81
C ALA A 26 -12.51 0.64 3.12
N ASP A 27 -12.51 -0.68 3.02
CA ASP A 27 -12.57 -1.59 4.17
C ASP A 27 -11.21 -1.67 4.87
N VAL A 28 -10.14 -1.66 4.08
CA VAL A 28 -8.75 -1.80 4.51
C VAL A 28 -7.92 -0.62 4.03
N VAL A 29 -7.02 -0.13 4.88
CA VAL A 29 -6.00 0.87 4.50
C VAL A 29 -4.61 0.28 4.75
N VAL A 30 -3.76 0.34 3.74
CA VAL A 30 -2.38 -0.12 3.79
C VAL A 30 -1.43 1.06 3.70
N PHE A 31 -0.53 1.16 4.69
CA PHE A 31 0.58 2.11 4.68
C PHE A 31 1.90 1.36 4.47
N LEU A 32 2.61 1.68 3.39
CA LEU A 32 3.86 1.00 3.05
C LEU A 32 5.10 1.71 3.60
N ASP A 33 4.92 2.84 4.28
CA ASP A 33 5.90 3.60 5.04
C ASP A 33 5.25 4.77 5.81
N GLY A 34 6.08 5.66 6.41
CA GLY A 34 5.63 6.92 6.98
C GLY A 34 4.87 6.77 8.28
N GLU A 35 5.30 5.88 9.18
CA GLU A 35 4.65 5.63 10.47
C GLU A 35 4.30 6.92 11.22
N GLU A 36 5.23 7.90 11.30
CA GLU A 36 5.00 9.17 11.99
C GLU A 36 3.92 10.04 11.33
N ASP A 37 3.63 9.82 10.04
CA ASP A 37 2.69 10.63 9.28
C ASP A 37 1.25 10.18 9.48
N PHE A 38 1.00 8.87 9.64
CA PHE A 38 -0.35 8.36 9.89
C PHE A 38 -0.66 8.14 11.37
N GLN A 39 0.32 8.12 12.26
CA GLN A 39 0.12 8.04 13.72
C GLN A 39 -0.21 9.42 14.32
N CYS A 40 -1.38 9.97 13.98
CA CYS A 40 -1.88 11.19 14.60
C CYS A 40 -3.37 11.06 14.94
N GLU A 41 -3.84 11.85 15.92
CA GLU A 41 -5.22 11.78 16.43
C GLU A 41 -6.27 11.91 15.32
N LYS A 42 -6.07 12.85 14.38
CA LYS A 42 -6.98 13.06 13.25
C LYS A 42 -7.05 11.84 12.32
N MET A 43 -5.91 11.21 12.05
CA MET A 43 -5.86 10.02 11.22
C MET A 43 -6.48 8.83 11.94
N SER A 44 -6.22 8.64 13.23
CA SER A 44 -6.82 7.60 14.06
C SER A 44 -8.35 7.65 14.04
N SER A 45 -8.92 8.86 14.07
CA SER A 45 -10.37 9.06 13.93
C SER A 45 -10.89 8.63 12.55
N LEU A 46 -10.17 8.93 11.48
CA LEU A 46 -10.55 8.53 10.11
C LEU A 46 -10.44 7.02 9.87
N LEU A 47 -9.54 6.35 10.60
CA LEU A 47 -9.25 4.93 10.47
C LEU A 47 -10.03 4.06 11.47
N SER A 48 -10.81 4.64 12.38
CA SER A 48 -11.42 3.95 13.53
C SER A 48 -12.31 2.75 13.19
N LEU A 49 -12.88 2.72 11.98
CA LEU A 49 -13.74 1.63 11.49
C LEU A 49 -13.10 0.83 10.36
N LYS A 50 -11.79 0.99 10.14
CA LYS A 50 -11.06 0.34 9.05
C LYS A 50 -10.05 -0.65 9.61
N GLU A 51 -9.83 -1.71 8.86
CA GLU A 51 -8.68 -2.57 9.07
C GLU A 51 -7.43 -1.84 8.55
N VAL A 52 -6.35 -1.79 9.34
CA VAL A 52 -5.14 -1.06 8.99
C VAL A 52 -3.95 -2.00 9.05
N HIS A 53 -3.22 -2.08 7.95
CA HIS A 53 -1.94 -2.78 7.86
C HIS A 53 -0.84 -1.80 7.52
N SER A 54 0.31 -1.95 8.14
CA SER A 54 1.42 -1.03 7.95
C SER A 54 2.78 -1.69 8.11
N VAL A 55 3.71 -1.30 7.27
CA VAL A 55 5.11 -1.71 7.32
C VAL A 55 6.01 -0.50 7.40
N ARG A 56 7.23 -0.69 7.93
CA ARG A 56 8.22 0.38 8.00
C ARG A 56 8.90 0.61 6.67
N GLY A 57 9.13 1.87 6.34
CA GLY A 57 9.95 2.31 5.22
C GLY A 57 11.43 2.48 5.59
N ASN A 58 12.22 2.87 4.61
CA ASN A 58 13.65 3.14 4.82
C ASN A 58 13.93 4.43 5.61
N CYS A 59 12.96 5.31 5.75
CA CYS A 59 13.05 6.54 6.55
C CYS A 59 12.45 6.41 7.96
N ASP A 60 11.83 5.29 8.28
CA ASP A 60 11.21 5.02 9.58
C ASP A 60 12.21 4.39 10.56
N PHE A 61 13.28 5.13 10.91
CA PHE A 61 14.44 4.62 11.66
C PHE A 61 14.14 4.04 13.03
N TYR A 62 13.10 4.57 13.71
CA TYR A 62 12.72 4.16 15.06
C TYR A 62 11.42 3.37 15.10
N SER A 63 10.91 2.97 13.95
CA SER A 63 9.66 2.22 13.84
C SER A 63 9.79 0.81 14.41
N SER A 64 8.78 0.39 15.16
CA SER A 64 8.58 -0.99 15.61
C SER A 64 7.77 -1.83 14.64
N LEU A 65 7.29 -1.23 13.54
CA LEU A 65 6.53 -1.93 12.51
C LEU A 65 7.39 -2.99 11.81
N PRO A 66 6.78 -4.08 11.33
CA PRO A 66 7.49 -5.08 10.56
C PRO A 66 7.98 -4.49 9.22
N SER A 67 9.05 -5.07 8.66
CA SER A 67 9.51 -4.71 7.31
C SER A 67 8.64 -5.30 6.21
N GLU A 68 7.93 -6.37 6.51
CA GLU A 68 7.05 -7.12 5.61
C GLU A 68 5.89 -7.70 6.43
N GLU A 69 4.72 -7.76 5.83
CA GLU A 69 3.54 -8.36 6.44
C GLU A 69 2.74 -9.16 5.39
N THR A 70 2.06 -10.21 5.83
CA THR A 70 1.13 -10.99 5.01
C THR A 70 -0.19 -11.10 5.76
N PHE A 71 -1.29 -10.76 5.11
CA PHE A 71 -2.64 -10.86 5.69
C PHE A 71 -3.65 -11.39 4.67
N ALA A 72 -4.79 -11.82 5.15
CA ALA A 72 -5.90 -12.30 4.31
C ALA A 72 -6.94 -11.18 4.13
N CYS A 73 -7.38 -10.94 2.90
CA CYS A 73 -8.45 -10.00 2.58
C CYS A 73 -9.31 -10.54 1.44
N GLY A 74 -10.61 -10.63 1.64
CA GLY A 74 -11.56 -11.11 0.63
C GLY A 74 -11.24 -12.51 0.11
N GLY A 75 -10.68 -13.39 0.94
CA GLY A 75 -10.25 -14.74 0.55
C GLY A 75 -8.95 -14.77 -0.27
N LYS A 76 -8.21 -13.67 -0.32
CA LYS A 76 -6.92 -13.53 -1.02
C LYS A 76 -5.79 -13.29 -0.02
N THR A 77 -4.60 -13.76 -0.36
CA THR A 77 -3.38 -13.51 0.40
C THR A 77 -2.72 -12.23 -0.12
N VAL A 78 -2.59 -11.23 0.73
CA VAL A 78 -1.96 -9.95 0.44
C VAL A 78 -0.61 -9.88 1.12
N PHE A 79 0.45 -9.64 0.36
CA PHE A 79 1.81 -9.43 0.85
C PHE A 79 2.21 -7.98 0.67
N ILE A 80 2.62 -7.33 1.75
CA ILE A 80 2.98 -5.92 1.76
C ILE A 80 4.39 -5.70 2.30
N LEU A 81 5.09 -4.73 1.71
CA LEU A 81 6.43 -4.29 2.13
C LEU A 81 6.71 -2.91 1.55
N HIS A 82 7.65 -2.16 2.15
CA HIS A 82 8.09 -0.92 1.50
C HIS A 82 8.93 -1.19 0.24
N GLY A 83 9.77 -2.23 0.26
CA GLY A 83 10.54 -2.66 -0.91
C GLY A 83 12.04 -2.35 -0.87
N HIS A 84 12.50 -1.46 0.01
CA HIS A 84 13.93 -1.14 0.13
C HIS A 84 14.79 -2.36 0.52
N THR A 85 14.24 -3.28 1.31
CA THR A 85 14.92 -4.53 1.74
C THR A 85 15.00 -5.57 0.63
N ARG A 86 14.24 -5.42 -0.45
CA ARG A 86 14.17 -6.34 -1.60
C ARG A 86 14.72 -5.73 -2.89
N GLY A 87 15.41 -4.59 -2.79
CA GLY A 87 16.10 -3.98 -3.91
C GLY A 87 15.23 -3.58 -5.10
N VAL A 88 13.94 -3.25 -4.87
CA VAL A 88 12.93 -2.98 -5.92
C VAL A 88 13.31 -1.87 -6.91
N LYS A 89 14.27 -0.99 -6.56
CA LYS A 89 14.84 0.01 -7.49
C LYS A 89 15.75 -0.59 -8.55
N HIS A 90 16.23 -1.81 -8.34
CA HIS A 90 17.16 -2.50 -9.23
C HIS A 90 16.53 -3.65 -10.00
N GLY A 91 15.30 -4.02 -9.67
CA GLY A 91 14.54 -5.10 -10.30
C GLY A 91 13.49 -5.68 -9.36
N ALA A 92 12.62 -6.51 -9.91
CA ALA A 92 11.52 -7.11 -9.15
C ALA A 92 11.77 -8.58 -8.74
N GLU A 93 12.91 -9.16 -9.08
CA GLU A 93 13.18 -10.60 -8.94
C GLU A 93 13.07 -11.06 -7.48
N GLU A 94 13.71 -10.33 -6.56
CA GLU A 94 13.69 -10.65 -5.13
C GLU A 94 12.29 -10.44 -4.51
N LEU A 95 11.58 -9.41 -4.95
CA LEU A 95 10.20 -9.16 -4.55
C LEU A 95 9.29 -10.32 -4.97
N LEU A 96 9.34 -10.72 -6.25
CA LEU A 96 8.50 -11.78 -6.80
C LEU A 96 8.84 -13.14 -6.18
N ARG A 97 10.12 -13.41 -5.89
CA ARG A 97 10.54 -14.61 -5.18
C ARG A 97 9.92 -14.67 -3.79
N ALA A 98 10.06 -13.59 -3.01
CA ALA A 98 9.49 -13.52 -1.66
C ALA A 98 7.96 -13.66 -1.68
N ALA A 99 7.29 -13.04 -2.64
CA ALA A 99 5.84 -13.13 -2.80
C ALA A 99 5.37 -14.57 -3.10
N LYS A 100 6.09 -15.30 -3.95
CA LYS A 100 5.81 -16.71 -4.23
C LYS A 100 5.97 -17.59 -2.99
N GLU A 101 7.01 -17.38 -2.19
CA GLU A 101 7.24 -18.09 -0.92
C GLU A 101 6.08 -17.85 0.08
N LYS A 102 5.41 -16.70 0.00
CA LYS A 102 4.24 -16.35 0.81
C LYS A 102 2.92 -16.81 0.20
N CYS A 103 2.92 -17.42 -0.97
CA CYS A 103 1.72 -17.77 -1.74
C CYS A 103 0.80 -16.57 -1.94
N ALA A 104 1.37 -15.40 -2.23
CA ALA A 104 0.62 -14.16 -2.37
C ALA A 104 -0.21 -14.15 -3.66
N ASP A 105 -1.45 -13.69 -3.57
CA ASP A 105 -2.29 -13.34 -4.73
C ASP A 105 -2.07 -11.87 -5.14
N ILE A 106 -1.75 -11.03 -4.15
CA ILE A 106 -1.60 -9.57 -4.29
C ILE A 106 -0.31 -9.14 -3.58
N VAL A 107 0.50 -8.35 -4.26
CA VAL A 107 1.77 -7.81 -3.75
C VAL A 107 1.73 -6.29 -3.84
N LEU A 108 1.88 -5.62 -2.71
CA LEU A 108 1.88 -4.16 -2.62
C LEU A 108 3.24 -3.68 -2.09
N TYR A 109 3.90 -2.82 -2.85
CA TYR A 109 5.22 -2.30 -2.50
C TYR A 109 5.36 -0.81 -2.85
N GLY A 110 6.26 -0.10 -2.19
CA GLY A 110 6.54 1.32 -2.41
C GLY A 110 7.97 1.58 -2.89
N HIS A 111 8.61 2.61 -2.34
CA HIS A 111 10.01 2.97 -2.49
C HIS A 111 10.45 3.49 -3.86
N THR A 112 9.88 3.04 -4.97
CA THR A 112 10.26 3.52 -6.31
C THR A 112 9.65 4.87 -6.66
N HIS A 113 8.57 5.27 -5.99
CA HIS A 113 7.72 6.44 -6.27
C HIS A 113 7.05 6.38 -7.66
N ILE A 114 7.21 5.31 -8.41
CA ILE A 114 6.66 5.17 -9.76
C ILE A 114 5.39 4.34 -9.67
N PRO A 115 4.21 4.95 -9.94
CA PRO A 115 2.95 4.20 -9.91
C PRO A 115 2.95 3.14 -11.01
N LYS A 116 2.66 1.90 -10.61
CA LYS A 116 2.67 0.75 -11.52
C LYS A 116 1.75 -0.33 -11.00
N SER A 117 0.98 -0.95 -11.89
CA SER A 117 0.16 -2.11 -11.58
C SER A 117 0.27 -3.12 -12.71
N GLU A 118 0.62 -4.35 -12.37
CA GLU A 118 0.90 -5.43 -13.32
C GLU A 118 0.33 -6.76 -12.81
N TYR A 119 0.08 -7.69 -13.73
CA TYR A 119 -0.22 -9.08 -13.41
C TYR A 119 0.94 -9.94 -13.86
N ILE A 120 1.69 -10.51 -12.91
CA ILE A 120 2.93 -11.25 -13.15
C ILE A 120 2.88 -12.55 -12.35
N ASP A 121 3.18 -13.67 -12.99
CA ASP A 121 3.31 -14.98 -12.33
C ASP A 121 2.06 -15.33 -11.47
N ASN A 122 0.88 -15.03 -11.98
CA ASN A 122 -0.42 -15.21 -11.31
C ASN A 122 -0.63 -14.34 -10.05
N MET A 123 0.14 -13.27 -9.89
CA MET A 123 0.01 -12.29 -8.82
C MET A 123 -0.33 -10.90 -9.36
N TYR A 124 -1.17 -10.16 -8.67
CA TYR A 124 -1.34 -8.71 -8.87
C TYR A 124 -0.22 -7.99 -8.12
N VAL A 125 0.62 -7.26 -8.83
CA VAL A 125 1.80 -6.59 -8.27
C VAL A 125 1.67 -5.09 -8.48
N MET A 126 1.60 -4.31 -7.39
CA MET A 126 1.35 -2.87 -7.49
C MET A 126 2.32 -2.07 -6.62
N CYS A 127 2.86 -1.00 -7.22
CA CYS A 127 3.42 0.15 -6.51
C CYS A 127 2.43 1.32 -6.64
N PRO A 128 1.91 1.91 -5.55
CA PRO A 128 0.94 2.99 -5.63
C PRO A 128 1.56 4.32 -6.10
N GLY A 129 2.88 4.41 -6.17
CA GLY A 129 3.61 5.66 -6.31
C GLY A 129 3.78 6.38 -4.98
N SER A 130 4.00 7.69 -5.01
CA SER A 130 4.13 8.52 -3.83
C SER A 130 2.87 9.33 -3.58
N ILE A 131 2.29 9.22 -2.39
CA ILE A 131 1.13 10.04 -2.01
C ILE A 131 1.50 11.53 -1.87
N ARG A 132 2.76 11.86 -1.61
CA ARG A 132 3.25 13.24 -1.68
C ARG A 132 3.09 13.83 -3.07
N ASP A 133 3.24 13.02 -4.11
CA ASP A 133 3.05 13.42 -5.52
C ASP A 133 1.59 13.25 -5.97
N GLY A 134 0.67 12.90 -5.04
CA GLY A 134 -0.74 12.71 -5.27
C GLY A 134 -1.14 11.28 -5.68
N SER A 135 -0.18 10.39 -5.88
CA SER A 135 -0.44 9.03 -6.37
C SER A 135 -0.78 8.06 -5.24
N TYR A 136 -1.74 7.18 -5.48
CA TYR A 136 -2.17 6.13 -4.56
C TYR A 136 -2.68 4.90 -5.32
N GLY A 137 -2.91 3.80 -4.59
CA GLY A 137 -3.40 2.55 -5.17
C GLY A 137 -4.76 2.13 -4.63
N ILE A 138 -5.53 1.44 -5.47
CA ILE A 138 -6.79 0.79 -5.12
C ILE A 138 -6.74 -0.68 -5.53
N VAL A 139 -7.18 -1.54 -4.62
CA VAL A 139 -7.45 -2.95 -4.93
C VAL A 139 -8.90 -3.25 -4.56
N ASP A 140 -9.69 -3.63 -5.53
CA ASP A 140 -11.06 -4.12 -5.35
C ASP A 140 -11.10 -5.63 -5.53
N ILE A 141 -11.49 -6.34 -4.47
CA ILE A 141 -11.66 -7.79 -4.46
C ILE A 141 -13.16 -8.08 -4.44
N THR A 142 -13.66 -8.69 -5.51
CA THR A 142 -15.07 -9.01 -5.71
C THR A 142 -15.25 -10.48 -6.09
N ASP A 143 -16.49 -10.95 -6.09
CA ASP A 143 -16.81 -12.32 -6.56
C ASP A 143 -16.43 -12.53 -8.04
N ASN A 144 -16.35 -11.46 -8.82
CA ASN A 144 -15.99 -11.50 -10.25
C ASN A 144 -14.48 -11.40 -10.52
N GLY A 145 -13.65 -11.18 -9.49
CA GLY A 145 -12.20 -11.07 -9.63
C GLY A 145 -11.61 -9.88 -8.87
N ILE A 146 -10.36 -9.59 -9.21
CA ILE A 146 -9.57 -8.52 -8.59
C ILE A 146 -9.34 -7.41 -9.63
N LEU A 147 -9.60 -6.17 -9.23
CA LEU A 147 -9.19 -4.97 -9.95
C LEU A 147 -8.10 -4.27 -9.12
N CYS A 148 -6.93 -4.06 -9.72
CA CYS A 148 -5.77 -3.47 -9.05
C CYS A 148 -5.23 -2.34 -9.94
N TYR A 149 -5.30 -1.09 -9.46
CA TYR A 149 -4.92 0.09 -10.24
C TYR A 149 -4.38 1.23 -9.38
N THR A 150 -3.66 2.13 -10.01
CA THR A 150 -3.18 3.38 -9.42
C THR A 150 -4.06 4.55 -9.84
N ALA A 151 -4.21 5.54 -8.97
CA ALA A 151 -4.98 6.75 -9.19
C ALA A 151 -4.22 7.98 -8.68
N ASP A 152 -4.74 9.17 -8.94
CA ASP A 152 -4.10 10.43 -8.61
C ASP A 152 -5.13 11.42 -8.04
N LEU A 153 -4.81 12.02 -6.89
CA LEU A 153 -5.67 12.97 -6.19
C LEU A 153 -6.07 14.18 -7.05
N SER A 154 -5.19 14.63 -7.95
CA SER A 154 -5.47 15.81 -8.80
C SER A 154 -6.56 15.58 -9.83
N ARG A 155 -6.90 14.33 -10.12
CA ARG A 155 -7.94 13.97 -11.09
C ARG A 155 -9.31 13.76 -10.45
N GLU A 156 -9.38 13.79 -9.13
CA GLU A 156 -10.59 13.48 -8.36
C GLU A 156 -11.11 14.72 -7.58
N LEU A 157 -10.39 15.84 -7.67
CA LEU A 157 -10.76 17.15 -7.15
C LEU A 157 -11.31 18.04 -8.26
#